data_cdfeb57a678cba75044ec59fa1ac0689
#
_entry.id   cdfeb57a678cba75044ec59fa1ac0689
#
_cell.length_a   1.000
_cell.length_b   1.000
_cell.length_c   1.000
_cell.angle_alpha   90.00
_cell.angle_beta   90.00
_cell.angle_gamma   90.00
#
_symmetry.space_group_name_H-M   'P 1'
#
loop_
_entity.id
_entity.type
_entity.pdbx_description
1 polymer ?
#
loop_
_entity_poly.entity_id
_entity_poly.type
_entity_poly.pdbx_seq_one_letter_code
_entity_poly.pdbx_strand_id
1 'polypeptide(L)'
;MRKILPLFVLSIFLCSSFAFAQGPGNKPEARVIAYYLHGNFRCPTCHAMEKYSKEAIENNFKNELASGKLEFKAVNTDERGNEHFVQDYQLYTKSLVLSLVKDGKETKTKNLTEIWNRVRNKQSFIDYVKKEVSDFLKEAE
;
A
#
# COMPACT_ATOMS: atom_id res chain seq x y z
N MET A 1 -24.15 -78.14 -5.82
CA MET A 1 -22.90 -77.36 -5.88
C MET A 1 -23.25 -75.90 -6.11
N ARG A 2 -23.29 -75.11 -5.04
CA ARG A 2 -23.68 -73.67 -5.10
C ARG A 2 -22.40 -72.86 -5.26
N LYS A 3 -22.26 -72.18 -6.40
CA LYS A 3 -21.15 -71.22 -6.67
C LYS A 3 -21.48 -69.89 -6.04
N ILE A 4 -20.72 -69.48 -5.03
CA ILE A 4 -20.79 -68.19 -4.38
C ILE A 4 -19.88 -67.20 -5.17
N LEU A 5 -20.46 -66.17 -5.78
CA LEU A 5 -19.78 -65.11 -6.48
C LEU A 5 -19.44 -64.01 -5.46
N PRO A 6 -18.17 -63.58 -5.29
CA PRO A 6 -17.87 -62.48 -4.39
C PRO A 6 -18.22 -61.15 -5.04
N LEU A 7 -19.04 -60.39 -4.35
CA LEU A 7 -19.42 -59.02 -4.71
C LEU A 7 -18.25 -58.08 -4.40
N PHE A 8 -17.58 -57.61 -5.43
CA PHE A 8 -16.55 -56.58 -5.30
C PHE A 8 -17.23 -55.22 -5.11
N VAL A 9 -17.24 -54.72 -3.88
CA VAL A 9 -17.69 -53.37 -3.55
C VAL A 9 -16.55 -52.41 -3.90
N LEU A 10 -16.67 -51.74 -5.05
CA LEU A 10 -15.79 -50.69 -5.49
C LEU A 10 -16.16 -49.42 -4.74
N SER A 11 -15.45 -49.13 -3.64
CA SER A 11 -15.57 -47.88 -2.89
C SER A 11 -14.91 -46.73 -3.67
N ILE A 12 -15.73 -45.95 -4.38
CA ILE A 12 -15.29 -44.72 -5.04
C ILE A 12 -15.11 -43.65 -3.96
N PHE A 13 -13.85 -43.41 -3.56
CA PHE A 13 -13.46 -42.31 -2.69
C PHE A 13 -13.54 -41.01 -3.50
N LEU A 14 -14.67 -40.32 -3.38
CA LEU A 14 -14.86 -38.99 -3.99
C LEU A 14 -14.01 -37.99 -3.19
N CYS A 15 -12.77 -37.76 -3.63
CA CYS A 15 -11.89 -36.74 -3.11
C CYS A 15 -12.39 -35.37 -3.60
N SER A 16 -13.29 -34.76 -2.81
CA SER A 16 -13.74 -33.38 -3.04
C SER A 16 -12.58 -32.45 -2.80
N SER A 17 -11.86 -32.10 -3.88
CA SER A 17 -10.87 -31.04 -3.86
C SER A 17 -11.60 -29.72 -3.68
N PHE A 18 -11.66 -29.21 -2.44
CA PHE A 18 -12.00 -27.82 -2.18
C PHE A 18 -10.88 -26.94 -2.77
N ALA A 19 -11.04 -26.56 -4.01
CA ALA A 19 -10.28 -25.48 -4.58
C ALA A 19 -10.73 -24.18 -3.88
N PHE A 20 -9.93 -23.70 -2.91
CA PHE A 20 -10.03 -22.33 -2.46
C PHE A 20 -9.67 -21.42 -3.64
N ALA A 21 -10.67 -20.99 -4.38
CA ALA A 21 -10.52 -19.87 -5.28
C ALA A 21 -10.22 -18.63 -4.42
N GLN A 22 -8.94 -18.27 -4.32
CA GLN A 22 -8.55 -16.94 -3.90
C GLN A 22 -9.03 -15.99 -5.00
N GLY A 23 -10.24 -15.44 -4.82
CA GLY A 23 -10.73 -14.34 -5.64
C GLY A 23 -9.76 -13.16 -5.55
N PRO A 24 -9.73 -12.25 -6.55
CA PRO A 24 -8.91 -11.04 -6.50
C PRO A 24 -9.21 -10.34 -5.17
N GLY A 25 -8.17 -10.21 -4.32
CA GLY A 25 -8.29 -9.69 -2.96
C GLY A 25 -9.09 -8.39 -3.02
N ASN A 26 -10.25 -8.39 -2.37
CA ASN A 26 -11.17 -7.27 -2.37
C ASN A 26 -10.43 -6.09 -1.71
N LYS A 27 -9.96 -5.13 -2.52
CA LYS A 27 -9.32 -3.92 -1.97
C LYS A 27 -10.35 -3.24 -1.08
N PRO A 28 -9.94 -2.72 0.10
CA PRO A 28 -10.87 -2.02 0.99
C PRO A 28 -11.58 -0.90 0.21
N GLU A 29 -12.85 -0.68 0.52
CA GLU A 29 -13.70 0.37 -0.04
C GLU A 29 -13.05 1.75 0.08
N ALA A 30 -12.36 1.98 1.21
CA ALA A 30 -11.53 3.17 1.42
C ALA A 30 -10.10 2.79 1.82
N ARG A 31 -9.12 3.49 1.26
CA ARG A 31 -7.69 3.29 1.58
C ARG A 31 -6.90 4.58 1.43
N VAL A 32 -5.77 4.64 2.11
CA VAL A 32 -4.78 5.70 1.98
C VAL A 32 -3.58 5.19 1.20
N ILE A 33 -3.11 5.97 0.24
CA ILE A 33 -1.85 5.70 -0.46
C ILE A 33 -0.88 6.81 -0.12
N ALA A 34 0.30 6.44 0.40
CA ALA A 34 1.39 7.36 0.66
C ALA A 34 2.40 7.27 -0.49
N TYR A 35 2.41 8.26 -1.35
CA TYR A 35 3.33 8.36 -2.49
C TYR A 35 4.57 9.15 -2.10
N TYR A 36 5.75 8.54 -2.10
CA TYR A 36 7.00 9.26 -2.14
C TYR A 36 7.41 9.51 -3.59
N LEU A 37 7.24 10.74 -4.04
CA LEU A 37 7.41 11.15 -5.43
C LEU A 37 8.80 11.79 -5.62
N HIS A 38 9.56 11.28 -6.58
CA HIS A 38 10.92 11.73 -6.88
C HIS A 38 11.21 11.66 -8.38
N GLY A 39 12.22 12.37 -8.84
CA GLY A 39 12.74 12.24 -10.21
C GLY A 39 14.02 11.39 -10.24
N ASN A 40 14.67 11.32 -11.41
CA ASN A 40 15.92 10.59 -11.62
C ASN A 40 17.08 11.13 -10.76
N PHE A 41 17.15 12.44 -10.59
CA PHE A 41 18.17 13.04 -9.74
C PHE A 41 17.82 12.89 -8.26
N ARG A 42 18.71 12.24 -7.51
CA ARG A 42 18.52 11.91 -6.11
C ARG A 42 19.72 12.33 -5.26
N CYS A 43 19.52 13.28 -4.36
CA CYS A 43 20.52 13.71 -3.40
C CYS A 43 20.47 12.87 -2.10
N PRO A 44 21.50 12.91 -1.23
CA PRO A 44 21.48 12.20 0.05
C PRO A 44 20.24 12.51 0.90
N THR A 45 19.81 13.78 0.94
CA THR A 45 18.59 14.22 1.64
C THR A 45 17.34 13.56 1.05
N CYS A 46 17.27 13.41 -0.28
CA CYS A 46 16.16 12.77 -0.97
C CYS A 46 16.04 11.28 -0.56
N HIS A 47 17.17 10.58 -0.51
CA HIS A 47 17.23 9.20 -0.03
C HIS A 47 16.84 9.08 1.45
N ALA A 48 17.28 10.03 2.29
CA ALA A 48 16.90 10.04 3.70
C ALA A 48 15.39 10.23 3.88
N MET A 49 14.76 11.17 3.14
CA MET A 49 13.32 11.40 3.20
C MET A 49 12.52 10.16 2.80
N GLU A 50 12.90 9.47 1.70
CA GLU A 50 12.26 8.22 1.31
C GLU A 50 12.38 7.16 2.39
N LYS A 51 13.61 6.94 2.88
CA LYS A 51 13.88 5.96 3.92
C LYS A 51 13.06 6.24 5.19
N TYR A 52 13.02 7.48 5.66
CA TYR A 52 12.28 7.84 6.87
C TYR A 52 10.77 7.77 6.67
N SER A 53 10.26 8.11 5.48
CA SER A 53 8.84 7.92 5.13
C SER A 53 8.45 6.45 5.18
N LYS A 54 9.27 5.59 4.57
CA LYS A 54 9.07 4.15 4.57
C LYS A 54 9.11 3.59 6.00
N GLU A 55 10.14 3.93 6.78
CA GLU A 55 10.25 3.49 8.17
C GLU A 55 9.07 3.96 9.03
N ALA A 56 8.61 5.21 8.87
CA ALA A 56 7.48 5.76 9.60
C ALA A 56 6.21 4.94 9.35
N ILE A 57 6.00 4.53 8.10
CA ILE A 57 4.83 3.78 7.67
C ILE A 57 4.94 2.31 8.06
N GLU A 58 6.02 1.63 7.68
CA GLU A 58 6.17 0.19 7.89
C GLU A 58 6.26 -0.21 9.37
N ASN A 59 6.84 0.65 10.21
CA ASN A 59 6.99 0.34 11.63
C ASN A 59 5.74 0.63 12.46
N ASN A 60 4.90 1.58 12.03
CA ASN A 60 3.76 2.04 12.83
C ASN A 60 2.39 1.57 12.33
N PHE A 61 2.28 1.07 11.08
CA PHE A 61 0.99 0.76 10.44
C PHE A 61 0.97 -0.63 9.81
N LYS A 62 1.49 -1.63 10.52
CA LYS A 62 1.61 -3.02 10.00
C LYS A 62 0.25 -3.64 9.66
N ASN A 63 -0.77 -3.38 10.48
CA ASN A 63 -2.12 -3.91 10.28
C ASN A 63 -2.81 -3.27 9.09
N GLU A 64 -2.66 -1.95 8.93
CA GLU A 64 -3.24 -1.19 7.82
C GLU A 64 -2.57 -1.55 6.48
N LEU A 65 -1.25 -1.77 6.50
CA LEU A 65 -0.52 -2.29 5.34
C LEU A 65 -0.96 -3.72 4.98
N ALA A 66 -1.07 -4.60 5.97
CA ALA A 66 -1.48 -5.99 5.74
C ALA A 66 -2.92 -6.10 5.23
N SER A 67 -3.81 -5.22 5.68
CA SER A 67 -5.22 -5.19 5.24
C SER A 67 -5.43 -4.43 3.93
N GLY A 68 -4.40 -3.75 3.40
CA GLY A 68 -4.51 -2.90 2.22
C GLY A 68 -5.21 -1.56 2.46
N LYS A 69 -5.51 -1.21 3.72
CA LYS A 69 -6.03 0.12 4.09
C LYS A 69 -4.99 1.23 3.93
N LEU A 70 -3.71 0.87 3.96
CA LEU A 70 -2.59 1.76 3.69
C LEU A 70 -1.66 1.10 2.68
N GLU A 71 -1.19 1.87 1.70
CA GLU A 71 -0.13 1.47 0.76
C GLU A 71 1.00 2.51 0.81
N PHE A 72 2.25 2.07 0.74
CA PHE A 72 3.40 2.97 0.52
C PHE A 72 3.98 2.72 -0.87
N LYS A 73 4.17 3.78 -1.64
CA LYS A 73 4.75 3.72 -3.00
C LYS A 73 5.83 4.77 -3.19
N ALA A 74 7.04 4.34 -3.52
CA ALA A 74 8.06 5.24 -4.06
C ALA A 74 7.92 5.24 -5.59
N VAL A 75 7.71 6.41 -6.18
CA VAL A 75 7.43 6.58 -7.61
C VAL A 75 8.40 7.56 -8.22
N ASN A 76 9.08 7.14 -9.28
CA ASN A 76 9.89 8.02 -10.09
C ASN A 76 9.01 8.72 -11.13
N THR A 77 8.83 10.04 -10.98
CA THR A 77 7.98 10.86 -11.85
C THR A 77 8.59 11.14 -13.23
N ASP A 78 9.89 10.85 -13.41
CA ASP A 78 10.55 10.97 -14.72
C ASP A 78 10.43 9.68 -15.56
N GLU A 79 9.88 8.60 -15.00
CA GLU A 79 9.59 7.37 -15.72
C GLU A 79 8.31 7.52 -16.54
N ARG A 80 8.34 6.91 -17.74
CA ARG A 80 7.21 6.97 -18.68
C ARG A 80 5.92 6.46 -18.06
N GLY A 81 4.91 7.31 -18.09
CA GLY A 81 3.57 7.05 -17.52
C GLY A 81 3.37 7.60 -16.11
N ASN A 82 4.44 8.09 -15.45
CA ASN A 82 4.37 8.69 -14.12
C ASN A 82 4.45 10.22 -14.14
N GLU A 83 4.65 10.83 -15.30
CA GLU A 83 4.81 12.28 -15.46
C GLU A 83 3.58 13.06 -14.99
N HIS A 84 2.40 12.43 -15.08
CA HIS A 84 1.13 13.04 -14.66
C HIS A 84 1.12 13.43 -13.16
N PHE A 85 1.83 12.67 -12.28
CA PHE A 85 1.89 12.98 -10.85
C PHE A 85 2.41 14.39 -10.56
N VAL A 86 3.29 14.91 -11.42
CA VAL A 86 3.83 16.29 -11.27
C VAL A 86 2.72 17.33 -11.39
N GLN A 87 1.81 17.15 -12.36
CA GLN A 87 0.69 18.05 -12.59
C GLN A 87 -0.43 17.81 -11.60
N ASP A 88 -0.80 16.55 -11.37
CA ASP A 88 -1.92 16.15 -10.50
C ASP A 88 -1.72 16.66 -9.07
N TYR A 89 -0.48 16.60 -8.56
CA TYR A 89 -0.16 17.04 -7.20
C TYR A 89 0.59 18.36 -7.13
N GLN A 90 0.75 19.07 -8.25
CA GLN A 90 1.43 20.37 -8.35
C GLN A 90 2.83 20.35 -7.70
N LEU A 91 3.64 19.38 -8.11
CA LEU A 91 4.94 19.12 -7.50
C LEU A 91 6.02 20.05 -8.04
N TYR A 92 6.75 20.67 -7.14
CA TYR A 92 7.94 21.49 -7.46
C TYR A 92 9.24 20.81 -7.01
N THR A 93 9.14 19.79 -6.16
CA THR A 93 10.28 19.06 -5.59
C THR A 93 9.83 17.67 -5.15
N LYS A 94 10.79 16.86 -4.64
CA LYS A 94 10.49 15.55 -4.07
C LYS A 94 9.49 15.71 -2.93
N SER A 95 8.45 14.90 -2.92
CA SER A 95 7.31 15.09 -2.04
C SER A 95 6.80 13.75 -1.48
N LEU A 96 6.28 13.81 -0.27
CA LEU A 96 5.45 12.73 0.27
C LEU A 96 3.99 13.21 0.21
N VAL A 97 3.19 12.55 -0.60
CA VAL A 97 1.78 12.89 -0.80
C VAL A 97 0.92 11.76 -0.24
N LEU A 98 -0.03 12.11 0.62
CA LEU A 98 -1.09 11.21 1.05
C LEU A 98 -2.29 11.38 0.12
N SER A 99 -2.82 10.27 -0.37
CA SER A 99 -4.00 10.20 -1.23
C SER A 99 -5.04 9.31 -0.56
N LEU A 100 -6.24 9.84 -0.32
CA LEU A 100 -7.40 9.10 0.16
C LEU A 100 -8.23 8.65 -1.02
N VAL A 101 -8.34 7.34 -1.19
CA VAL A 101 -9.12 6.71 -2.25
C VAL A 101 -10.34 6.06 -1.63
N LYS A 102 -11.55 6.44 -2.08
CA LYS A 102 -12.84 5.81 -1.73
C LYS A 102 -13.53 5.34 -3.01
N ASP A 103 -14.03 4.12 -3.02
CA ASP A 103 -14.70 3.52 -4.18
C ASP A 103 -13.87 3.59 -5.48
N GLY A 104 -12.54 3.42 -5.35
CA GLY A 104 -11.62 3.50 -6.46
C GLY A 104 -11.31 4.90 -6.98
N LYS A 105 -11.85 5.96 -6.36
CA LYS A 105 -11.62 7.36 -6.74
C LYS A 105 -10.80 8.08 -5.67
N GLU A 106 -9.82 8.87 -6.11
CA GLU A 106 -9.13 9.80 -5.22
C GLU A 106 -10.09 10.92 -4.80
N THR A 107 -10.30 11.06 -3.49
CA THR A 107 -11.24 12.03 -2.92
C THR A 107 -10.56 13.17 -2.17
N LYS A 108 -9.33 12.94 -1.71
CA LYS A 108 -8.55 13.93 -0.97
C LYS A 108 -7.06 13.65 -1.10
N THR A 109 -6.28 14.70 -1.20
CA THR A 109 -4.82 14.62 -1.18
C THR A 109 -4.21 15.62 -0.20
N LYS A 110 -3.00 15.33 0.27
CA LYS A 110 -2.20 16.24 1.09
C LYS A 110 -0.72 16.04 0.80
N ASN A 111 -0.06 17.09 0.33
CA ASN A 111 1.40 17.11 0.22
C ASN A 111 2.01 17.46 1.59
N LEU A 112 2.84 16.57 2.12
CA LEU A 112 3.50 16.72 3.42
C LEU A 112 4.78 17.55 3.29
N THR A 113 4.65 18.83 3.00
CA THR A 113 5.78 19.73 2.73
C THR A 113 6.77 19.89 3.89
N GLU A 114 6.30 19.71 5.14
CA GLU A 114 7.13 19.79 6.36
C GLU A 114 8.21 18.71 6.46
N ILE A 115 8.19 17.68 5.63
CA ILE A 115 9.26 16.68 5.56
C ILE A 115 10.63 17.31 5.28
N TRP A 116 10.67 18.39 4.50
CA TRP A 116 11.91 19.11 4.20
C TRP A 116 12.53 19.79 5.42
N ASN A 117 11.69 20.36 6.28
CA ASN A 117 12.12 21.01 7.50
C ASN A 117 12.57 20.01 8.58
N ARG A 118 12.04 18.79 8.53
CA ARG A 118 12.23 17.77 9.55
C ARG A 118 13.29 16.72 9.22
N VAL A 119 13.75 16.64 7.98
CA VAL A 119 14.66 15.57 7.54
C VAL A 119 15.99 15.51 8.32
N ARG A 120 16.42 16.64 8.91
CA ARG A 120 17.62 16.72 9.77
C ARG A 120 17.42 16.07 11.14
N ASN A 121 16.19 15.86 11.57
CA ASN A 121 15.84 15.18 12.81
C ASN A 121 14.91 14.00 12.49
N LYS A 122 15.50 12.81 12.42
CA LYS A 122 14.77 11.58 12.03
C LYS A 122 13.53 11.33 12.88
N GLN A 123 13.61 11.51 14.22
CA GLN A 123 12.46 11.26 15.09
C GLN A 123 11.33 12.25 14.81
N SER A 124 11.64 13.54 14.71
CA SER A 124 10.66 14.58 14.35
C SER A 124 10.00 14.33 12.99
N PHE A 125 10.76 13.78 12.04
CA PHE A 125 10.24 13.39 10.73
C PHE A 125 9.24 12.23 10.85
N ILE A 126 9.65 11.16 11.54
CA ILE A 126 8.81 9.97 11.74
C ILE A 126 7.53 10.32 12.48
N ASP A 127 7.60 11.09 13.57
CA ASP A 127 6.44 11.51 14.35
C ASP A 127 5.45 12.33 13.53
N TYR A 128 5.96 13.23 12.69
CA TYR A 128 5.14 14.01 11.79
C TYR A 128 4.42 13.13 10.76
N VAL A 129 5.16 12.27 10.04
CA VAL A 129 4.55 11.38 9.03
C VAL A 129 3.53 10.44 9.69
N LYS A 130 3.87 9.86 10.84
CA LYS A 130 2.95 9.00 11.60
C LYS A 130 1.65 9.72 11.94
N LYS A 131 1.74 10.95 12.45
CA LYS A 131 0.56 11.76 12.77
C LYS A 131 -0.32 11.98 11.55
N GLU A 132 0.27 12.45 10.45
CA GLU A 132 -0.46 12.78 9.24
C GLU A 132 -1.14 11.55 8.60
N VAL A 133 -0.44 10.41 8.56
CA VAL A 133 -1.01 9.14 8.07
C VAL A 133 -2.14 8.67 8.98
N SER A 134 -1.98 8.76 10.31
CA SER A 134 -3.04 8.40 11.25
C SER A 134 -4.31 9.25 11.04
N ASP A 135 -4.15 10.54 10.80
CA ASP A 135 -5.30 11.43 10.58
C ASP A 135 -6.02 11.10 9.26
N PHE A 136 -5.27 10.78 8.19
CA PHE A 136 -5.86 10.33 6.92
C PHE A 136 -6.58 8.99 7.03
N LEU A 137 -6.04 8.05 7.81
CA LEU A 137 -6.67 6.74 8.04
C LEU A 137 -8.00 6.87 8.78
N LYS A 138 -8.12 7.79 9.75
CA LYS A 138 -9.40 8.08 10.43
C LYS A 138 -10.46 8.62 9.47
N GLU A 139 -10.05 9.39 8.46
CA GLU A 139 -10.98 9.88 7.44
C GLU A 139 -11.40 8.80 6.44
N ALA A 140 -10.66 7.67 6.39
CA ALA A 140 -10.99 6.52 5.58
C ALA A 140 -12.03 5.58 6.25
N GLU A 141 -12.31 5.78 7.52
CA GLU A 141 -13.34 5.02 8.27
C GLU A 141 -14.73 5.63 8.03
#